data_e5c8810ec6bc818495279a2a02430b49
#
_entry.id   e5c8810ec6bc818495279a2a02430b49
#
_cell.length_a   1.000
_cell.length_b   1.000
_cell.length_c   1.000
_cell.angle_alpha   90.00
_cell.angle_beta   90.00
_cell.angle_gamma   90.00
#
_symmetry.space_group_name_H-M   'P 1'
#
loop_
_entity.id
_entity.type
_entity.pdbx_description
1 polymer ?
#
loop_
_entity_poly.entity_id
_entity_poly.type
_entity_poly.pdbx_seq_one_letter_code
_entity_poly.pdbx_strand_id
1 'polypeptide(L)'
;MYDRFEKLEEDKKMKIINAGLSIFGENGYTKASIDKIVEIAGISKGSLFYYFESKKNFFVFLYVYCANKMEHLATENETNFMAYTDFFQRLKKIEYIKTDLTIKYPYMYSFLMKAYSETAPAVKKEIQNINLQYTQDETLKFYENLDYFKFKDGINPKMVIQLVIWCSEGCMNQLLMKRKMNPNSAFTLEELTEMFQVFDSYMELLQKSFYKEEYL
;
A
#
# COMPACT_ATOMS: atom_id res chain seq x y z
N MET A 1 -14.69 -9.16 15.36
CA MET A 1 -13.61 -9.13 16.36
C MET A 1 -13.57 -7.80 17.11
N TYR A 2 -13.89 -6.67 16.46
CA TYR A 2 -13.83 -5.33 17.08
C TYR A 2 -15.23 -4.71 17.25
N ASP A 3 -16.24 -5.50 17.64
CA ASP A 3 -17.67 -5.10 17.73
C ASP A 3 -17.91 -3.86 18.61
N ARG A 4 -17.07 -3.67 19.64
CA ARG A 4 -17.16 -2.50 20.53
C ARG A 4 -16.69 -1.22 19.85
N PHE A 5 -15.67 -1.33 19.00
CA PHE A 5 -15.16 -0.22 18.19
C PHE A 5 -16.14 0.12 17.07
N GLU A 6 -16.70 -0.87 16.40
CA GLU A 6 -17.65 -0.69 15.30
C GLU A 6 -18.96 0.02 15.72
N LYS A 7 -19.32 -0.05 16.98
CA LYS A 7 -20.49 0.67 17.54
C LYS A 7 -20.26 2.16 17.82
N LEU A 8 -19.03 2.65 17.64
CA LEU A 8 -18.74 4.08 17.82
C LEU A 8 -19.31 4.90 16.67
N GLU A 9 -19.61 6.17 16.97
CA GLU A 9 -19.90 7.19 15.95
C GLU A 9 -18.73 7.32 14.96
N GLU A 10 -19.04 7.51 13.68
CA GLU A 10 -18.06 7.50 12.60
C GLU A 10 -16.92 8.50 12.81
N ASP A 11 -17.25 9.73 13.23
CA ASP A 11 -16.25 10.75 13.54
C ASP A 11 -15.25 10.32 14.62
N LYS A 12 -15.74 9.59 15.62
CA LYS A 12 -14.88 9.06 16.68
C LYS A 12 -14.00 7.91 16.20
N LYS A 13 -14.56 7.03 15.37
CA LYS A 13 -13.77 5.96 14.72
C LYS A 13 -12.65 6.57 13.89
N MET A 14 -12.96 7.55 13.03
CA MET A 14 -11.97 8.18 12.16
C MET A 14 -10.89 8.94 12.92
N LYS A 15 -11.21 9.60 14.04
CA LYS A 15 -10.18 10.22 14.91
C LYS A 15 -9.20 9.18 15.46
N ILE A 16 -9.69 8.03 15.92
CA ILE A 16 -8.86 6.94 16.46
C ILE A 16 -8.00 6.34 15.37
N ILE A 17 -8.58 6.05 14.20
CA ILE A 17 -7.87 5.50 13.04
C ILE A 17 -6.77 6.48 12.60
N ASN A 18 -7.10 7.74 12.34
CA ASN A 18 -6.13 8.73 11.85
C ASN A 18 -4.99 8.99 12.84
N ALA A 19 -5.29 9.04 14.15
CA ALA A 19 -4.26 9.16 15.17
C ALA A 19 -3.29 7.96 15.15
N GLY A 20 -3.82 6.75 15.03
CA GLY A 20 -3.01 5.54 14.91
C GLY A 20 -2.18 5.53 13.64
N LEU A 21 -2.77 5.83 12.49
CA LEU A 21 -2.08 5.88 11.19
C LEU A 21 -0.95 6.90 11.19
N SER A 22 -1.17 8.10 11.74
CA SER A 22 -0.15 9.15 11.85
C SER A 22 1.02 8.68 12.70
N ILE A 23 0.78 8.27 13.94
CA ILE A 23 1.84 7.95 14.90
C ILE A 23 2.59 6.66 14.52
N PHE A 24 1.91 5.63 14.04
CA PHE A 24 2.58 4.43 13.55
C PHE A 24 3.30 4.66 12.21
N GLY A 25 2.74 5.47 11.33
CA GLY A 25 3.36 5.85 10.07
C GLY A 25 4.68 6.59 10.25
N GLU A 26 4.75 7.48 11.25
CA GLU A 26 5.98 8.22 11.58
C GLU A 26 7.02 7.33 12.29
N ASN A 27 6.60 6.54 13.29
CA ASN A 27 7.50 5.95 14.28
C ASN A 27 7.67 4.43 14.12
N GLY A 28 6.88 3.77 13.29
CA GLY A 28 6.78 2.30 13.22
C GLY A 28 6.16 1.70 14.46
N TYR A 29 6.01 0.38 14.48
CA TYR A 29 5.37 -0.31 15.59
C TYR A 29 6.11 -0.10 16.92
N THR A 30 7.43 -0.33 16.94
CA THR A 30 8.19 -0.36 18.19
C THR A 30 8.21 0.99 18.91
N LYS A 31 8.51 2.07 18.17
CA LYS A 31 8.70 3.42 18.75
C LYS A 31 7.40 4.22 18.92
N ALA A 32 6.30 3.82 18.29
CA ALA A 32 5.02 4.52 18.40
C ALA A 32 4.52 4.53 19.85
N SER A 33 4.09 5.71 20.32
CA SER A 33 3.56 5.92 21.68
C SER A 33 2.04 5.82 21.67
N ILE A 34 1.51 4.88 22.46
CA ILE A 34 0.05 4.79 22.71
C ILE A 34 -0.47 6.05 23.39
N ASP A 35 0.31 6.65 24.29
CA ASP A 35 -0.13 7.86 24.98
C ASP A 35 -0.32 9.04 24.02
N LYS A 36 0.57 9.21 23.02
CA LYS A 36 0.38 10.19 21.94
C LYS A 36 -0.83 9.87 21.06
N ILE A 37 -1.05 8.60 20.74
CA ILE A 37 -2.20 8.19 19.92
C ILE A 37 -3.50 8.57 20.62
N VAL A 38 -3.66 8.23 21.88
CA VAL A 38 -4.91 8.51 22.62
C VAL A 38 -5.12 9.99 22.88
N GLU A 39 -4.04 10.75 23.08
CA GLU A 39 -4.06 12.22 23.17
C GLU A 39 -4.63 12.85 21.89
N ILE A 40 -4.08 12.49 20.72
CA ILE A 40 -4.55 12.99 19.42
C ILE A 40 -5.98 12.53 19.12
N ALA A 41 -6.33 11.28 19.46
CA ALA A 41 -7.67 10.73 19.26
C ALA A 41 -8.72 11.30 20.23
N GLY A 42 -8.31 11.99 21.30
CA GLY A 42 -9.21 12.53 22.33
C GLY A 42 -9.90 11.44 23.15
N ILE A 43 -9.21 10.31 23.44
CA ILE A 43 -9.75 9.21 24.23
C ILE A 43 -8.78 8.80 25.35
N SER A 44 -9.25 8.01 26.31
CA SER A 44 -8.37 7.45 27.33
C SER A 44 -7.61 6.21 26.79
N LYS A 45 -6.46 5.92 27.40
CA LYS A 45 -5.69 4.69 27.11
C LYS A 45 -6.51 3.44 27.43
N GLY A 46 -7.31 3.47 28.50
CA GLY A 46 -8.23 2.40 28.84
C GLY A 46 -9.29 2.17 27.77
N SER A 47 -9.82 3.24 27.15
CA SER A 47 -10.75 3.12 26.03
C SER A 47 -10.11 2.45 24.81
N LEU A 48 -8.88 2.81 24.45
CA LEU A 48 -8.19 2.18 23.33
C LEU A 48 -8.02 0.67 23.56
N PHE A 49 -7.56 0.28 24.76
CA PHE A 49 -7.38 -1.15 25.09
C PHE A 49 -8.71 -1.88 25.29
N TYR A 50 -9.76 -1.19 25.66
CA TYR A 50 -11.12 -1.76 25.67
C TYR A 50 -11.60 -2.13 24.25
N TYR A 51 -11.21 -1.37 23.23
CA TYR A 51 -11.55 -1.66 21.83
C TYR A 51 -10.64 -2.71 21.20
N PHE A 52 -9.34 -2.62 21.44
CA PHE A 52 -8.33 -3.38 20.66
C PHE A 52 -7.50 -4.33 21.52
N GLU A 53 -7.68 -4.36 22.86
CA GLU A 53 -6.99 -5.21 23.82
C GLU A 53 -5.49 -4.93 23.93
N SER A 54 -4.80 -4.65 22.82
CA SER A 54 -3.35 -4.43 22.81
C SER A 54 -2.91 -3.46 21.70
N LYS A 55 -1.71 -2.90 21.86
CA LYS A 55 -1.03 -2.14 20.80
C LYS A 55 -0.87 -2.96 19.52
N LYS A 56 -0.58 -4.26 19.65
CA LYS A 56 -0.43 -5.19 18.53
C LYS A 56 -1.73 -5.31 17.75
N ASN A 57 -2.83 -5.59 18.43
CA ASN A 57 -4.13 -5.75 17.77
C ASN A 57 -4.59 -4.47 17.10
N PHE A 58 -4.33 -3.31 17.71
CA PHE A 58 -4.63 -2.01 17.09
C PHE A 58 -3.79 -1.78 15.83
N PHE A 59 -2.50 -2.07 15.84
CA PHE A 59 -1.64 -1.96 14.68
C PHE A 59 -2.10 -2.88 13.53
N VAL A 60 -2.40 -4.14 13.83
CA VAL A 60 -2.89 -5.12 12.85
C VAL A 60 -4.26 -4.72 12.31
N PHE A 61 -5.16 -4.22 13.16
CA PHE A 61 -6.46 -3.68 12.73
C PHE A 61 -6.28 -2.55 11.71
N LEU A 62 -5.40 -1.59 11.98
CA LEU A 62 -5.12 -0.50 11.06
C LEU A 62 -4.56 -1.01 9.72
N TYR A 63 -3.73 -2.04 9.76
CA TYR A 63 -3.17 -2.63 8.56
C TYR A 63 -4.25 -3.25 7.67
N VAL A 64 -5.13 -4.07 8.27
CA VAL A 64 -6.28 -4.68 7.57
C VAL A 64 -7.25 -3.59 7.07
N TYR A 65 -7.53 -2.57 7.88
CA TYR A 65 -8.37 -1.44 7.49
C TYR A 65 -7.83 -0.74 6.22
N CYS A 66 -6.53 -0.46 6.20
CA CYS A 66 -5.90 0.16 5.03
C CYS A 66 -5.93 -0.76 3.80
N ALA A 67 -5.64 -2.05 3.96
CA ALA A 67 -5.68 -3.02 2.87
C ALA A 67 -7.08 -3.11 2.25
N ASN A 68 -8.12 -3.28 3.07
CA ASN A 68 -9.52 -3.29 2.61
C ASN A 68 -9.92 -1.98 1.92
N LYS A 69 -9.47 -0.83 2.45
CA LYS A 69 -9.77 0.47 1.83
C LYS A 69 -9.08 0.60 0.47
N MET A 70 -7.85 0.11 0.32
CA MET A 70 -7.13 0.07 -0.95
C MET A 70 -7.84 -0.82 -1.96
N GLU A 71 -8.26 -2.02 -1.56
CA GLU A 71 -9.00 -2.95 -2.42
C GLU A 71 -10.33 -2.34 -2.90
N HIS A 72 -11.11 -1.75 -1.99
CA HIS A 72 -12.37 -1.10 -2.33
C HIS A 72 -12.17 0.02 -3.36
N LEU A 73 -11.18 0.89 -3.13
CA LEU A 73 -10.88 2.01 -4.03
C LEU A 73 -10.34 1.54 -5.40
N ALA A 74 -9.63 0.41 -5.44
CA ALA A 74 -9.20 -0.20 -6.69
C ALA A 74 -10.36 -0.79 -7.51
N THR A 75 -11.45 -1.18 -6.86
CA THR A 75 -12.62 -1.83 -7.51
C THR A 75 -13.78 -0.87 -7.81
N GLU A 76 -13.77 0.36 -7.31
CA GLU A 76 -14.78 1.38 -7.67
C GLU A 76 -14.80 1.64 -9.17
N ASN A 77 -16.00 1.90 -9.74
CA ASN A 77 -16.21 2.01 -11.20
C ASN A 77 -15.29 3.02 -11.90
N GLU A 78 -14.95 4.13 -11.27
CA GLU A 78 -14.05 5.16 -11.83
C GLU A 78 -12.58 4.76 -11.76
N THR A 79 -12.24 3.82 -10.88
CA THR A 79 -10.86 3.37 -10.62
C THR A 79 -10.60 1.93 -11.02
N ASN A 80 -11.58 1.25 -11.64
CA ASN A 80 -11.46 -0.17 -11.98
C ASN A 80 -10.36 -0.42 -13.02
N PHE A 81 -9.16 -0.79 -12.55
CA PHE A 81 -8.04 -1.13 -13.42
C PHE A 81 -8.29 -2.41 -14.27
N MET A 82 -9.22 -3.26 -13.87
CA MET A 82 -9.59 -4.48 -14.61
C MET A 82 -10.25 -4.19 -15.95
N ALA A 83 -10.81 -2.99 -16.16
CA ALA A 83 -11.34 -2.56 -17.45
C ALA A 83 -10.24 -2.38 -18.51
N TYR A 84 -8.99 -2.24 -18.10
CA TYR A 84 -7.85 -2.10 -19.00
C TYR A 84 -7.30 -3.48 -19.35
N THR A 85 -7.45 -3.93 -20.58
CA THR A 85 -6.91 -5.22 -21.05
C THR A 85 -5.44 -5.14 -21.45
N ASP A 86 -4.94 -3.95 -21.77
CA ASP A 86 -3.53 -3.72 -22.01
C ASP A 86 -2.73 -3.74 -20.69
N PHE A 87 -1.67 -4.55 -20.66
CA PHE A 87 -0.87 -4.76 -19.45
C PHE A 87 -0.22 -3.47 -18.92
N PHE A 88 0.42 -2.68 -19.78
CA PHE A 88 1.10 -1.46 -19.35
C PHE A 88 0.12 -0.33 -19.02
N GLN A 89 -1.00 -0.23 -19.73
CA GLN A 89 -2.07 0.72 -19.38
C GLN A 89 -2.70 0.37 -18.02
N ARG A 90 -2.90 -0.92 -17.74
CA ARG A 90 -3.38 -1.38 -16.44
C ARG A 90 -2.42 -1.01 -15.32
N LEU A 91 -1.10 -1.17 -15.52
CA LEU A 91 -0.08 -0.73 -14.56
C LEU A 91 -0.15 0.78 -14.31
N LYS A 92 -0.20 1.58 -15.37
CA LYS A 92 -0.33 3.05 -15.26
C LYS A 92 -1.59 3.45 -14.47
N LYS A 93 -2.69 2.73 -14.69
CA LYS A 93 -3.93 2.99 -13.93
C LYS A 93 -3.78 2.69 -12.46
N ILE A 94 -3.14 1.59 -12.09
CA ILE A 94 -2.84 1.26 -10.68
C ILE A 94 -1.95 2.32 -10.03
N GLU A 95 -0.95 2.80 -10.75
CA GLU A 95 -0.07 3.86 -10.28
C GLU A 95 -0.83 5.16 -10.04
N TYR A 96 -1.69 5.55 -10.97
CA TYR A 96 -2.58 6.70 -10.80
C TYR A 96 -3.44 6.57 -9.54
N ILE A 97 -4.04 5.39 -9.31
CA ILE A 97 -4.84 5.11 -8.10
C ILE A 97 -3.98 5.27 -6.85
N LYS A 98 -2.77 4.70 -6.82
CA LYS A 98 -1.86 4.81 -5.68
C LYS A 98 -1.46 6.26 -5.39
N THR A 99 -1.21 7.05 -6.43
CA THR A 99 -0.88 8.48 -6.30
C THR A 99 -2.07 9.27 -5.74
N ASP A 100 -3.27 9.07 -6.29
CA ASP A 100 -4.49 9.73 -5.80
C ASP A 100 -4.78 9.38 -4.34
N LEU A 101 -4.61 8.11 -3.96
CA LEU A 101 -4.75 7.65 -2.58
C LEU A 101 -3.72 8.27 -1.64
N THR A 102 -2.48 8.46 -2.11
CA THR A 102 -1.44 9.10 -1.33
C THR A 102 -1.80 10.56 -1.02
N ILE A 103 -2.38 11.25 -1.98
CA ILE A 103 -2.84 12.64 -1.82
C ILE A 103 -4.06 12.70 -0.89
N LYS A 104 -5.05 11.83 -1.12
CA LYS A 104 -6.30 11.83 -0.34
C LYS A 104 -6.14 11.31 1.09
N TYR A 105 -5.23 10.34 1.28
CA TYR A 105 -5.05 9.63 2.55
C TYR A 105 -3.57 9.53 2.96
N PRO A 106 -2.87 10.66 3.19
CA PRO A 106 -1.42 10.67 3.40
C PRO A 106 -0.97 9.84 4.61
N TYR A 107 -1.75 9.82 5.69
CA TYR A 107 -1.44 8.99 6.86
C TYR A 107 -1.56 7.49 6.57
N MET A 108 -2.55 7.09 5.79
CA MET A 108 -2.76 5.69 5.38
C MET A 108 -1.56 5.18 4.58
N TYR A 109 -1.14 5.94 3.57
CA TYR A 109 -0.01 5.54 2.72
C TYR A 109 1.29 5.46 3.51
N SER A 110 1.60 6.50 4.30
CA SER A 110 2.80 6.51 5.17
C SER A 110 2.81 5.33 6.14
N PHE A 111 1.67 5.00 6.73
CA PHE A 111 1.52 3.85 7.60
C PHE A 111 1.76 2.53 6.86
N LEU A 112 1.13 2.33 5.69
CA LEU A 112 1.30 1.10 4.89
C LEU A 112 2.76 0.87 4.50
N MET A 113 3.46 1.91 4.05
CA MET A 113 4.87 1.81 3.69
C MET A 113 5.74 1.45 4.90
N LYS A 114 5.46 2.04 6.05
CA LYS A 114 6.18 1.75 7.29
C LYS A 114 5.90 0.34 7.80
N ALA A 115 4.63 -0.08 7.74
CA ALA A 115 4.20 -1.41 8.17
C ALA A 115 4.73 -2.53 7.26
N TYR A 116 4.79 -2.29 5.94
CA TYR A 116 5.37 -3.24 4.99
C TYR A 116 6.84 -3.57 5.30
N SER A 117 7.60 -2.57 5.73
CA SER A 117 9.02 -2.71 6.13
C SER A 117 9.22 -3.04 7.61
N GLU A 118 8.14 -3.30 8.37
CA GLU A 118 8.23 -3.52 9.82
C GLU A 118 8.90 -4.86 10.15
N THR A 119 9.88 -4.81 11.04
CA THR A 119 10.68 -5.98 11.45
C THR A 119 10.43 -6.43 12.88
N ALA A 120 9.61 -5.69 13.64
CA ALA A 120 9.28 -6.02 15.01
C ALA A 120 8.67 -7.42 15.13
N PRO A 121 9.26 -8.36 15.90
CA PRO A 121 8.78 -9.75 16.00
C PRO A 121 7.33 -9.86 16.43
N ALA A 122 6.85 -8.87 17.19
CA ALA A 122 5.47 -8.85 17.68
C ALA A 122 4.39 -8.78 16.59
N VAL A 123 4.70 -8.18 15.43
CA VAL A 123 3.72 -7.93 14.35
C VAL A 123 4.18 -8.46 12.99
N LYS A 124 5.47 -8.72 12.81
CA LYS A 124 6.05 -9.12 11.52
C LYS A 124 5.31 -10.30 10.87
N LYS A 125 5.07 -11.35 11.66
CA LYS A 125 4.44 -12.59 11.15
C LYS A 125 3.00 -12.32 10.67
N GLU A 126 2.24 -11.54 11.42
CA GLU A 126 0.87 -11.18 11.07
C GLU A 126 0.82 -10.34 9.79
N ILE A 127 1.69 -9.33 9.70
CA ILE A 127 1.78 -8.49 8.49
C ILE A 127 2.18 -9.33 7.26
N GLN A 128 3.13 -10.24 7.40
CA GLN A 128 3.53 -11.15 6.32
C GLN A 128 2.37 -12.06 5.88
N ASN A 129 1.61 -12.62 6.82
CA ASN A 129 0.47 -13.48 6.50
C ASN A 129 -0.65 -12.68 5.79
N ILE A 130 -0.93 -11.46 6.25
CA ILE A 130 -1.90 -10.58 5.59
C ILE A 130 -1.43 -10.26 4.18
N ASN A 131 -0.16 -9.87 3.99
CA ASN A 131 0.40 -9.58 2.67
C ASN A 131 0.26 -10.77 1.71
N LEU A 132 0.56 -11.99 2.18
CA LEU A 132 0.42 -13.20 1.35
C LEU A 132 -1.02 -13.39 0.87
N GLN A 133 -2.02 -13.19 1.72
CA GLN A 133 -3.44 -13.29 1.35
C GLN A 133 -3.81 -12.26 0.29
N TYR A 134 -3.56 -10.97 0.54
CA TYR A 134 -3.89 -9.91 -0.42
C TYR A 134 -3.10 -10.02 -1.72
N THR A 135 -1.79 -10.36 -1.66
CA THR A 135 -0.97 -10.47 -2.86
C THR A 135 -1.40 -11.63 -3.76
N GLN A 136 -1.83 -12.76 -3.19
CA GLN A 136 -2.30 -13.90 -4.00
C GLN A 136 -3.59 -13.56 -4.74
N ASP A 137 -4.57 -13.00 -4.06
CA ASP A 137 -5.87 -12.67 -4.65
C ASP A 137 -5.76 -11.54 -5.68
N GLU A 138 -5.05 -10.47 -5.36
CA GLU A 138 -4.83 -9.34 -6.27
C GLU A 138 -3.97 -9.73 -7.48
N THR A 139 -2.93 -10.54 -7.28
CA THR A 139 -2.06 -11.00 -8.36
C THR A 139 -2.83 -11.83 -9.37
N LEU A 140 -3.69 -12.75 -8.91
CA LEU A 140 -4.52 -13.56 -9.81
C LEU A 140 -5.48 -12.67 -10.63
N LYS A 141 -6.20 -11.77 -9.97
CA LYS A 141 -7.10 -10.81 -10.63
C LYS A 141 -6.37 -9.91 -11.65
N PHE A 142 -5.16 -9.46 -11.28
CA PHE A 142 -4.37 -8.60 -12.17
C PHE A 142 -4.08 -9.23 -13.53
N TYR A 143 -3.96 -10.56 -13.60
CA TYR A 143 -3.61 -11.28 -14.85
C TYR A 143 -4.81 -11.73 -15.66
N GLU A 144 -6.01 -11.51 -15.18
CA GLU A 144 -7.22 -11.88 -15.92
C GLU A 144 -7.44 -10.93 -17.12
N ASN A 145 -7.86 -11.48 -18.25
CA ASN A 145 -8.28 -10.75 -19.45
C ASN A 145 -7.24 -9.77 -20.01
N LEU A 146 -5.94 -10.12 -19.96
CA LEU A 146 -4.88 -9.30 -20.57
C LEU A 146 -4.70 -9.62 -22.05
N ASP A 147 -4.35 -8.59 -22.83
CA ASP A 147 -4.04 -8.66 -24.27
C ASP A 147 -2.64 -9.24 -24.50
N TYR A 148 -2.45 -10.52 -24.17
CA TYR A 148 -1.14 -11.19 -24.32
C TYR A 148 -0.59 -11.21 -25.74
N PHE A 149 -1.44 -11.06 -26.76
CA PHE A 149 -1.07 -11.02 -28.18
C PHE A 149 -0.23 -9.78 -28.54
N LYS A 150 -0.23 -8.73 -27.70
CA LYS A 150 0.58 -7.53 -27.89
C LYS A 150 2.07 -7.75 -27.64
N PHE A 151 2.44 -8.80 -26.90
CA PHE A 151 3.83 -9.13 -26.69
C PHE A 151 4.46 -9.71 -27.96
N LYS A 152 5.75 -9.41 -28.19
CA LYS A 152 6.54 -9.99 -29.26
C LYS A 152 6.54 -11.51 -29.20
N ASP A 153 6.61 -12.14 -30.35
CA ASP A 153 6.66 -13.60 -30.43
C ASP A 153 7.89 -14.15 -29.70
N GLY A 154 7.72 -15.23 -28.96
CA GLY A 154 8.77 -15.83 -28.12
C GLY A 154 8.96 -15.17 -26.75
N ILE A 155 8.32 -14.04 -26.45
CA ILE A 155 8.32 -13.45 -25.11
C ILE A 155 7.32 -14.17 -24.22
N ASN A 156 7.80 -14.61 -23.07
CA ASN A 156 6.91 -15.15 -22.02
C ASN A 156 6.35 -13.99 -21.17
N PRO A 157 5.04 -13.68 -21.25
CA PRO A 157 4.46 -12.57 -20.48
C PRO A 157 4.66 -12.69 -18.98
N LYS A 158 4.69 -13.90 -18.42
CA LYS A 158 4.94 -14.13 -16.98
C LYS A 158 6.32 -13.63 -16.55
N MET A 159 7.33 -13.74 -17.43
CA MET A 159 8.67 -13.19 -17.15
C MET A 159 8.68 -11.67 -17.17
N VAL A 160 7.94 -11.04 -18.09
CA VAL A 160 7.80 -9.58 -18.13
C VAL A 160 7.13 -9.07 -16.86
N ILE A 161 6.08 -9.74 -16.43
CA ILE A 161 5.38 -9.47 -15.18
C ILE A 161 6.34 -9.55 -13.98
N GLN A 162 7.17 -10.60 -13.92
CA GLN A 162 8.16 -10.74 -12.84
C GLN A 162 9.19 -9.61 -12.85
N LEU A 163 9.63 -9.17 -14.04
CA LEU A 163 10.51 -8.00 -14.16
C LEU A 163 9.84 -6.73 -13.64
N VAL A 164 8.57 -6.52 -13.94
CA VAL A 164 7.81 -5.36 -13.42
C VAL A 164 7.73 -5.39 -11.90
N ILE A 165 7.46 -6.56 -11.30
CA ILE A 165 7.46 -6.72 -9.84
C ILE A 165 8.82 -6.34 -9.27
N TRP A 166 9.92 -6.87 -9.82
CA TRP A 166 11.28 -6.55 -9.37
C TRP A 166 11.63 -5.08 -9.56
N CYS A 167 11.20 -4.44 -10.65
CA CYS A 167 11.36 -2.99 -10.83
C CYS A 167 10.63 -2.20 -9.74
N SER A 168 9.39 -2.57 -9.43
CA SER A 168 8.61 -1.94 -8.36
C SER A 168 9.28 -2.09 -7.00
N GLU A 169 9.69 -3.31 -6.65
CA GLU A 169 10.43 -3.61 -5.41
C GLU A 169 11.77 -2.84 -5.36
N GLY A 170 12.48 -2.77 -6.48
CA GLY A 170 13.73 -2.02 -6.61
C GLY A 170 13.56 -0.53 -6.35
N CYS A 171 12.55 0.10 -6.96
CA CYS A 171 12.22 1.51 -6.73
C CYS A 171 11.85 1.77 -5.27
N MET A 172 11.01 0.92 -4.68
CA MET A 172 10.65 1.02 -3.27
C MET A 172 11.86 0.85 -2.35
N ASN A 173 12.72 -0.14 -2.62
CA ASN A 173 13.93 -0.36 -1.82
C ASN A 173 14.92 0.81 -1.91
N GLN A 174 15.06 1.45 -3.08
CA GLN A 174 15.87 2.67 -3.22
C GLN A 174 15.31 3.80 -2.37
N LEU A 175 14.00 4.01 -2.39
CA LEU A 175 13.34 5.01 -1.55
C LEU A 175 13.59 4.72 -0.07
N LEU A 176 13.40 3.48 0.38
CA LEU A 176 13.65 3.06 1.75
C LEU A 176 15.12 3.21 2.17
N MET A 177 16.07 2.97 1.26
CA MET A 177 17.50 3.17 1.53
C MET A 177 17.85 4.65 1.69
N LYS A 178 17.34 5.54 0.83
CA LYS A 178 17.50 7.01 1.00
C LYS A 178 17.03 7.45 2.39
N ARG A 179 15.96 6.85 2.89
CA ARG A 179 15.36 7.18 4.19
C ARG A 179 16.07 6.58 5.40
N LYS A 180 16.84 5.49 5.26
CA LYS A 180 17.69 4.99 6.36
C LYS A 180 18.69 6.05 6.83
N MET A 181 19.02 6.99 5.96
CA MET A 181 19.87 8.14 6.31
C MET A 181 19.12 9.24 7.08
N ASN A 182 17.76 9.23 7.06
CA ASN A 182 16.93 10.19 7.77
C ASN A 182 15.63 9.52 8.33
N PRO A 183 15.75 8.64 9.33
CA PRO A 183 14.70 7.68 9.71
C PRO A 183 13.47 8.26 10.40
N ASN A 184 13.48 9.55 10.75
CA ASN A 184 12.45 10.16 11.59
C ASN A 184 11.44 11.03 10.83
N SER A 185 11.47 11.08 9.49
CA SER A 185 10.49 11.85 8.71
C SER A 185 9.40 10.94 8.12
N ALA A 186 8.15 11.41 8.03
CA ALA A 186 7.11 10.76 7.25
C ALA A 186 7.46 10.76 5.76
N PHE A 187 6.91 9.86 4.96
CA PHE A 187 7.07 9.91 3.49
C PHE A 187 6.49 11.22 2.96
N THR A 188 7.27 11.95 2.19
CA THR A 188 6.77 13.15 1.53
C THR A 188 6.11 12.78 0.20
N LEU A 189 5.16 13.59 -0.24
CA LEU A 189 4.54 13.42 -1.55
C LEU A 189 5.58 13.54 -2.68
N GLU A 190 6.58 14.40 -2.51
CA GLU A 190 7.67 14.60 -3.46
C GLU A 190 8.51 13.33 -3.65
N GLU A 191 8.95 12.69 -2.54
CA GLU A 191 9.70 11.43 -2.58
C GLU A 191 8.94 10.31 -3.29
N LEU A 192 7.62 10.24 -3.07
CA LEU A 192 6.76 9.24 -3.71
C LEU A 192 6.56 9.55 -5.19
N THR A 193 6.36 10.81 -5.54
CA THR A 193 6.24 11.25 -6.94
C THR A 193 7.51 10.96 -7.72
N GLU A 194 8.69 11.26 -7.16
CA GLU A 194 9.98 10.91 -7.77
C GLU A 194 10.11 9.39 -8.00
N MET A 195 9.74 8.58 -7.02
CA MET A 195 9.78 7.12 -7.13
C MET A 195 8.86 6.63 -8.25
N PHE A 196 7.64 7.16 -8.35
CA PHE A 196 6.69 6.79 -9.41
C PHE A 196 7.20 7.20 -10.79
N GLN A 197 7.79 8.38 -10.95
CA GLN A 197 8.40 8.82 -12.21
C GLN A 197 9.53 7.89 -12.68
N VAL A 198 10.37 7.43 -11.74
CA VAL A 198 11.42 6.44 -12.03
C VAL A 198 10.82 5.12 -12.47
N PHE A 199 9.79 4.64 -11.76
CA PHE A 199 9.07 3.42 -12.12
C PHE A 199 8.44 3.52 -13.52
N ASP A 200 7.76 4.63 -13.83
CA ASP A 200 7.18 4.89 -15.16
C ASP A 200 8.23 4.81 -16.27
N SER A 201 9.40 5.37 -16.05
CA SER A 201 10.49 5.31 -17.03
C SER A 201 10.93 3.87 -17.32
N TYR A 202 10.97 3.01 -16.30
CA TYR A 202 11.20 1.57 -16.50
C TYR A 202 10.05 0.91 -17.24
N MET A 203 8.79 1.25 -16.94
CA MET A 203 7.63 0.68 -17.63
C MET A 203 7.61 1.04 -19.12
N GLU A 204 7.95 2.27 -19.47
CA GLU A 204 8.10 2.67 -20.88
C GLU A 204 9.22 1.89 -21.61
N LEU A 205 10.35 1.69 -20.93
CA LEU A 205 11.45 0.89 -21.47
C LEU A 205 11.03 -0.56 -21.71
N LEU A 206 10.36 -1.17 -20.74
CA LEU A 206 9.87 -2.55 -20.83
C LEU A 206 8.80 -2.69 -21.91
N GLN A 207 7.86 -1.74 -22.02
CA GLN A 207 6.84 -1.74 -23.08
C GLN A 207 7.49 -1.73 -24.46
N LYS A 208 8.39 -0.79 -24.73
CA LYS A 208 9.14 -0.70 -26.00
C LYS A 208 9.96 -1.97 -26.30
N SER A 209 10.49 -2.60 -25.28
CA SER A 209 11.32 -3.82 -25.43
C SER A 209 10.48 -5.05 -25.73
N PHE A 210 9.31 -5.19 -25.15
CA PHE A 210 8.53 -6.43 -25.15
C PHE A 210 7.26 -6.41 -25.99
N TYR A 211 6.70 -5.23 -26.33
CA TYR A 211 5.56 -5.15 -27.24
C TYR A 211 6.00 -5.12 -28.71
N LYS A 212 5.11 -5.63 -29.57
CA LYS A 212 5.21 -5.47 -31.01
C LYS A 212 5.11 -3.98 -31.36
N GLU A 213 5.80 -3.54 -32.42
CA GLU A 213 5.86 -2.13 -32.80
C GLU A 213 4.48 -1.52 -33.09
N GLU A 214 3.55 -2.33 -33.61
CA GLU A 214 2.17 -1.92 -33.91
C GLU A 214 1.30 -1.59 -32.67
N TYR A 215 1.79 -1.86 -31.45
CA TYR A 215 1.12 -1.60 -30.18
C TYR A 215 1.85 -0.64 -29.24
N LEU A 216 2.85 0.09 -29.77
CA LEU A 216 3.64 1.10 -29.03
C LEU A 216 3.00 2.49 -29.07
#